data_0f08b29ab1a12be0450eb9a06b62d0dc
#
_entry.id   0f08b29ab1a12be0450eb9a06b62d0dc
#
_cell.length_a   1.000
_cell.length_b   1.000
_cell.length_c   1.000
_cell.angle_alpha   90.00
_cell.angle_beta   90.00
_cell.angle_gamma   90.00
#
_symmetry.space_group_name_H-M   'P 1'
#
loop_
_entity.id
_entity.type
_entity.pdbx_description
1 polymer ?
#
loop_
_entity_poly.entity_id
_entity_poly.type
_entity_poly.pdbx_seq_one_letter_code
_entity_poly.pdbx_strand_id
1 'polypeptide(L)'
;MKPRSSTKRGQLPLFAPRKRSRAGRKPKGPRSGSPHLERPALAARHPVHVVLRAVDAVGNLRRRLAYHAIRIATLVVGNRDDFRIVQLSIQRTHVHLIVEAANKHALAKGMQAFQISAAKQINRAISKGRPGPRRRGSVFPDRYHAEIITSPRQARHTLAYVMNNWRKHGEDRHGRMQAWKIDWFSSAIAFVDWAEYGDSPWLW
;
A
#
# COMPACT_ATOMS: atom_id res chain seq x y z
N MET A 1 -69.18 36.57 0.49
CA MET A 1 -68.14 36.53 -0.52
C MET A 1 -66.80 36.38 0.17
N LYS A 2 -66.15 35.17 0.07
CA LYS A 2 -64.83 34.92 0.66
C LYS A 2 -63.79 35.05 -0.45
N PRO A 3 -62.63 35.68 -0.22
CA PRO A 3 -61.60 35.82 -1.25
C PRO A 3 -60.85 34.50 -1.44
N ARG A 4 -60.61 34.11 -2.69
CA ARG A 4 -59.81 32.98 -3.09
C ARG A 4 -58.34 33.30 -2.83
N SER A 5 -57.66 32.50 -2.01
CA SER A 5 -56.21 32.53 -1.85
C SER A 5 -55.49 31.96 -3.10
N SER A 6 -54.74 32.80 -3.76
CA SER A 6 -53.87 32.43 -4.88
C SER A 6 -52.62 31.76 -4.33
N THR A 7 -52.51 30.43 -4.49
CA THR A 7 -51.30 29.66 -4.18
C THR A 7 -50.27 29.96 -5.26
N LYS A 8 -49.23 30.78 -4.94
CA LYS A 8 -48.06 30.97 -5.77
C LYS A 8 -47.35 29.62 -5.92
N ARG A 9 -47.42 29.03 -7.11
CA ARG A 9 -46.54 27.91 -7.49
C ARG A 9 -45.09 28.40 -7.44
N GLY A 10 -44.34 27.95 -6.42
CA GLY A 10 -42.88 28.22 -6.33
C GLY A 10 -42.18 27.57 -7.52
N GLN A 11 -41.55 28.37 -8.37
CA GLN A 11 -40.64 27.88 -9.38
C GLN A 11 -39.49 27.18 -8.68
N LEU A 12 -39.28 25.88 -8.96
CA LEU A 12 -38.13 25.14 -8.52
C LEU A 12 -36.88 25.78 -9.19
N PRO A 13 -35.80 26.08 -8.43
CA PRO A 13 -34.61 26.63 -9.01
C PRO A 13 -33.99 25.64 -9.99
N LEU A 14 -33.79 26.09 -11.24
CA LEU A 14 -33.21 25.33 -12.34
C LEU A 14 -31.80 24.76 -12.02
N PHE A 15 -31.16 25.29 -10.98
CA PHE A 15 -29.80 24.95 -10.55
C PHE A 15 -29.71 24.56 -9.06
N ALA A 16 -30.69 23.88 -8.53
CA ALA A 16 -30.50 23.27 -7.21
C ALA A 16 -29.34 22.27 -7.29
N PRO A 17 -28.26 22.41 -6.47
CA PRO A 17 -27.18 21.46 -6.49
C PRO A 17 -27.76 20.07 -6.15
N ARG A 18 -27.73 19.17 -7.13
CA ARG A 18 -28.11 17.77 -6.90
C ARG A 18 -27.24 17.27 -5.77
N LYS A 19 -27.82 16.96 -4.61
CA LYS A 19 -27.15 16.15 -3.58
C LYS A 19 -26.67 14.92 -4.30
N ARG A 20 -25.36 14.80 -4.53
CA ARG A 20 -24.75 13.59 -5.08
C ARG A 20 -25.15 12.47 -4.14
N SER A 21 -26.12 11.67 -4.56
CA SER A 21 -26.37 10.39 -3.89
C SER A 21 -25.03 9.66 -3.92
N ARG A 22 -24.61 9.07 -2.80
CA ARG A 22 -23.48 8.16 -2.77
C ARG A 22 -23.83 6.95 -3.64
N ALA A 23 -23.81 7.16 -4.97
CA ALA A 23 -24.06 6.13 -5.95
C ALA A 23 -22.82 5.23 -5.98
N GLY A 24 -22.86 4.12 -5.29
CA GLY A 24 -21.87 3.10 -5.28
C GLY A 24 -22.42 1.87 -4.58
N ARG A 25 -22.03 0.69 -5.04
CA ARG A 25 -22.40 -0.57 -4.38
C ARG A 25 -21.98 -0.51 -2.92
N LYS A 26 -22.89 -0.66 -1.98
CA LYS A 26 -22.57 -0.75 -0.55
C LYS A 26 -21.55 -1.85 -0.33
N PRO A 27 -20.49 -1.63 0.50
CA PRO A 27 -19.52 -2.66 0.82
C PRO A 27 -20.24 -3.89 1.36
N LYS A 28 -19.95 -5.08 0.83
CA LYS A 28 -20.44 -6.34 1.37
C LYS A 28 -19.46 -6.85 2.41
N GLY A 29 -19.86 -6.89 3.68
CA GLY A 29 -19.13 -7.52 4.77
C GLY A 29 -18.42 -6.55 5.74
N PRO A 30 -17.82 -7.08 6.81
CA PRO A 30 -17.20 -6.29 7.89
C PRO A 30 -15.92 -5.53 7.49
N ARG A 31 -15.39 -5.80 6.31
CA ARG A 31 -14.22 -5.11 5.73
C ARG A 31 -14.66 -4.29 4.52
N SER A 32 -15.13 -3.08 4.77
CA SER A 32 -15.30 -2.12 3.68
C SER A 32 -13.95 -1.79 3.05
N GLY A 33 -13.86 -1.87 1.72
CA GLY A 33 -12.68 -1.43 0.98
C GLY A 33 -12.37 0.06 1.21
N SER A 34 -11.17 0.49 0.83
CA SER A 34 -10.76 1.89 0.94
C SER A 34 -11.72 2.82 0.20
N PRO A 35 -12.11 3.97 0.79
CA PRO A 35 -13.00 4.91 0.13
C PRO A 35 -12.45 5.35 -1.24
N HIS A 36 -13.31 5.36 -2.27
CA HIS A 36 -12.96 5.84 -3.61
C HIS A 36 -12.95 7.38 -3.71
N LEU A 37 -12.35 8.04 -2.72
CA LEU A 37 -12.16 9.48 -2.72
C LEU A 37 -11.02 9.86 -3.69
N GLU A 38 -11.09 11.08 -4.21
CA GLU A 38 -9.98 11.64 -4.95
C GLU A 38 -8.76 11.77 -4.01
N ARG A 39 -7.58 11.39 -4.53
CA ARG A 39 -6.35 11.55 -3.76
C ARG A 39 -5.95 13.02 -3.71
N PRO A 40 -5.42 13.49 -2.57
CA PRO A 40 -4.92 14.86 -2.47
C PRO A 40 -3.79 15.12 -3.48
N ALA A 41 -3.54 16.40 -3.76
CA ALA A 41 -2.38 16.80 -4.52
C ALA A 41 -1.10 16.33 -3.83
N LEU A 42 -0.12 15.89 -4.63
CA LEU A 42 1.19 15.44 -4.14
C LEU A 42 2.27 16.32 -4.76
N ALA A 43 3.08 16.94 -3.91
CA ALA A 43 4.30 17.62 -4.32
C ALA A 43 5.47 16.64 -4.30
N ALA A 44 6.39 16.73 -5.27
CA ALA A 44 7.53 15.83 -5.43
C ALA A 44 8.44 15.72 -4.19
N ARG A 45 8.53 16.81 -3.40
CA ARG A 45 9.32 16.85 -2.15
C ARG A 45 8.75 16.02 -1.00
N HIS A 46 7.51 15.54 -1.11
CA HIS A 46 6.84 14.81 -0.04
C HIS A 46 6.80 13.33 -0.33
N PRO A 47 7.55 12.51 0.43
CA PRO A 47 7.41 11.07 0.36
C PRO A 47 6.00 10.63 0.80
N VAL A 48 5.63 9.43 0.41
CA VAL A 48 4.32 8.87 0.73
C VAL A 48 4.50 7.52 1.41
N HIS A 49 3.91 7.34 2.58
CA HIS A 49 3.76 6.05 3.20
C HIS A 49 2.59 5.31 2.57
N VAL A 50 2.87 4.14 2.04
CA VAL A 50 1.88 3.31 1.35
C VAL A 50 1.72 1.98 2.07
N VAL A 51 0.48 1.53 2.24
CA VAL A 51 0.16 0.21 2.77
C VAL A 51 -0.68 -0.57 1.76
N LEU A 52 -0.22 -1.78 1.43
CA LEU A 52 -0.89 -2.71 0.53
C LEU A 52 -1.29 -3.96 1.30
N ARG A 53 -2.57 -4.25 1.37
CA ARG A 53 -3.08 -5.47 2.00
C ARG A 53 -3.24 -6.59 0.96
N ALA A 54 -2.77 -7.78 1.28
CA ALA A 54 -3.01 -8.98 0.47
C ALA A 54 -4.31 -9.68 0.89
N VAL A 55 -4.92 -10.41 -0.06
CA VAL A 55 -6.05 -11.31 0.24
C VAL A 55 -5.57 -12.49 1.08
N ASP A 56 -6.43 -13.00 1.95
CA ASP A 56 -6.09 -14.11 2.85
C ASP A 56 -5.66 -15.39 2.07
N ALA A 57 -6.21 -15.60 0.86
CA ALA A 57 -5.86 -16.71 -0.02
C ALA A 57 -4.39 -16.73 -0.50
N VAL A 58 -3.66 -15.62 -0.35
CA VAL A 58 -2.21 -15.54 -0.64
C VAL A 58 -1.40 -16.18 0.48
N GLY A 59 -1.94 -16.13 1.71
CA GLY A 59 -1.27 -16.61 2.90
C GLY A 59 -0.17 -15.67 3.40
N ASN A 60 0.86 -16.25 4.01
CA ASN A 60 1.92 -15.47 4.63
C ASN A 60 2.93 -14.93 3.60
N LEU A 61 3.02 -13.60 3.47
CA LEU A 61 3.97 -12.93 2.58
C LEU A 61 5.43 -13.00 3.07
N ARG A 62 5.66 -13.28 4.37
CA ARG A 62 7.01 -13.46 4.95
C ARG A 62 7.60 -14.86 4.69
N ARG A 63 7.19 -15.50 3.58
CA ARG A 63 7.83 -16.70 3.05
C ARG A 63 8.85 -16.32 1.99
N ARG A 64 9.96 -17.03 1.93
CA ARG A 64 11.07 -16.78 0.99
C ARG A 64 10.59 -16.54 -0.46
N LEU A 65 9.69 -17.38 -0.95
CA LEU A 65 9.18 -17.25 -2.32
C LEU A 65 8.36 -15.96 -2.54
N ALA A 66 7.51 -15.57 -1.57
CA ALA A 66 6.73 -14.35 -1.65
C ALA A 66 7.63 -13.10 -1.50
N TYR A 67 8.63 -13.15 -0.62
CA TYR A 67 9.65 -12.12 -0.48
C TYR A 67 10.37 -11.86 -1.80
N HIS A 68 10.91 -12.92 -2.44
CA HIS A 68 11.57 -12.77 -3.74
C HIS A 68 10.63 -12.23 -4.83
N ALA A 69 9.36 -12.68 -4.83
CA ALA A 69 8.36 -12.17 -5.76
C ALA A 69 8.12 -10.67 -5.61
N ILE A 70 8.05 -10.17 -4.38
CA ILE A 70 7.88 -8.74 -4.08
C ILE A 70 9.16 -7.97 -4.48
N ARG A 71 10.34 -8.51 -4.19
CA ARG A 71 11.61 -7.89 -4.61
C ARG A 71 11.73 -7.75 -6.14
N ILE A 72 11.38 -8.79 -6.89
CA ILE A 72 11.35 -8.67 -8.36
C ILE A 72 10.40 -7.54 -8.79
N ALA A 73 9.28 -7.36 -8.11
CA ALA A 73 8.37 -6.28 -8.43
C ALA A 73 8.95 -4.88 -8.14
N THR A 74 9.82 -4.73 -7.12
CA THR A 74 10.52 -3.45 -6.89
C THR A 74 11.47 -3.12 -8.03
N LEU A 75 12.17 -4.12 -8.59
CA LEU A 75 13.07 -3.92 -9.73
C LEU A 75 12.32 -3.45 -10.98
N VAL A 76 11.11 -3.94 -11.22
CA VAL A 76 10.30 -3.53 -12.39
C VAL A 76 9.97 -2.03 -12.38
N VAL A 77 9.84 -1.43 -11.21
CA VAL A 77 9.57 0.00 -11.08
C VAL A 77 10.83 0.83 -10.80
N GLY A 78 11.97 0.17 -10.61
CA GLY A 78 13.25 0.81 -10.27
C GLY A 78 13.81 1.73 -11.36
N ASN A 79 13.47 1.48 -12.64
CA ASN A 79 13.93 2.28 -13.78
C ASN A 79 13.01 3.47 -14.12
N ARG A 80 12.09 3.84 -13.23
CA ARG A 80 11.22 4.99 -13.45
C ARG A 80 11.85 6.26 -12.87
N ASP A 81 11.91 7.31 -13.68
CA ASP A 81 12.42 8.62 -13.25
C ASP A 81 11.41 9.39 -12.38
N ASP A 82 10.11 9.08 -12.53
CA ASP A 82 9.00 9.79 -11.86
C ASP A 82 8.49 9.11 -10.59
N PHE A 83 9.03 7.91 -10.26
CA PHE A 83 8.57 7.10 -9.11
C PHE A 83 9.67 6.16 -8.62
N ARG A 84 9.90 6.10 -7.31
CA ARG A 84 10.78 5.11 -6.69
C ARG A 84 10.26 4.61 -5.35
N ILE A 85 10.59 3.37 -5.02
CA ILE A 85 10.38 2.79 -3.70
C ILE A 85 11.67 3.00 -2.91
N VAL A 86 11.59 3.78 -1.83
CA VAL A 86 12.73 4.11 -0.98
C VAL A 86 12.92 3.07 0.12
N GLN A 87 11.81 2.65 0.75
CA GLN A 87 11.83 1.66 1.83
C GLN A 87 10.68 0.67 1.66
N LEU A 88 10.93 -0.57 2.13
CA LEU A 88 9.99 -1.68 2.05
C LEU A 88 10.02 -2.46 3.37
N SER A 89 8.85 -2.86 3.85
CA SER A 89 8.73 -3.83 4.94
C SER A 89 7.56 -4.77 4.68
N ILE A 90 7.83 -6.07 4.66
CA ILE A 90 6.86 -7.11 4.34
C ILE A 90 6.37 -7.75 5.63
N GLN A 91 5.07 -7.65 5.87
CA GLN A 91 4.37 -8.29 6.98
C GLN A 91 3.61 -9.53 6.47
N ARG A 92 3.02 -10.30 7.37
CA ARG A 92 2.32 -11.55 7.00
C ARG A 92 1.21 -11.33 5.97
N THR A 93 0.44 -10.26 6.13
CA THR A 93 -0.78 -9.99 5.34
C THR A 93 -0.73 -8.67 4.56
N HIS A 94 0.33 -7.89 4.69
CA HIS A 94 0.43 -6.59 4.05
C HIS A 94 1.89 -6.16 3.86
N VAL A 95 2.07 -5.14 3.03
CA VAL A 95 3.37 -4.54 2.71
C VAL A 95 3.32 -3.06 3.01
N HIS A 96 4.31 -2.56 3.73
CA HIS A 96 4.56 -1.14 3.91
C HIS A 96 5.64 -0.68 2.94
N LEU A 97 5.41 0.47 2.32
CA LEU A 97 6.36 1.13 1.45
C LEU A 97 6.52 2.59 1.86
N ILE A 98 7.72 3.14 1.73
CA ILE A 98 7.93 4.57 1.62
C ILE A 98 8.32 4.81 0.17
N VAL A 99 7.56 5.65 -0.52
CA VAL A 99 7.75 5.92 -1.94
C VAL A 99 7.89 7.42 -2.19
N GLU A 100 8.63 7.76 -3.23
CA GLU A 100 8.71 9.12 -3.77
C GLU A 100 8.13 9.12 -5.18
N ALA A 101 7.42 10.17 -5.52
CA ALA A 101 6.81 10.35 -6.83
C ALA A 101 6.73 11.82 -7.20
N ALA A 102 6.91 12.13 -8.47
CA ALA A 102 6.86 13.49 -8.99
C ALA A 102 5.51 14.18 -8.73
N ASN A 103 4.42 13.41 -8.72
CA ASN A 103 3.05 13.90 -8.50
C ASN A 103 2.09 12.74 -8.23
N LYS A 104 0.79 13.05 -8.01
CA LYS A 104 -0.25 12.05 -7.76
C LYS A 104 -0.44 11.03 -8.89
N HIS A 105 -0.19 11.42 -10.14
CA HIS A 105 -0.32 10.53 -11.32
C HIS A 105 0.86 9.57 -11.42
N ALA A 106 2.08 10.07 -11.19
CA ALA A 106 3.29 9.25 -11.11
C ALA A 106 3.16 8.22 -9.99
N LEU A 107 2.69 8.64 -8.79
CA LEU A 107 2.38 7.75 -7.69
C LEU A 107 1.38 6.65 -8.10
N ALA A 108 0.28 7.03 -8.74
CA ALA A 108 -0.75 6.08 -9.15
C ALA A 108 -0.22 5.06 -10.16
N LYS A 109 0.50 5.51 -11.20
CA LYS A 109 1.09 4.66 -12.24
C LYS A 109 2.20 3.75 -11.68
N GLY A 110 3.08 4.30 -10.85
CA GLY A 110 4.16 3.54 -10.20
C GLY A 110 3.62 2.43 -9.29
N MET A 111 2.64 2.77 -8.44
CA MET A 111 1.99 1.81 -7.58
C MET A 111 1.19 0.76 -8.36
N GLN A 112 0.53 1.14 -9.46
CA GLN A 112 -0.17 0.19 -10.32
C GLN A 112 0.81 -0.81 -10.96
N ALA A 113 1.92 -0.34 -11.51
CA ALA A 113 2.96 -1.20 -12.10
C ALA A 113 3.53 -2.16 -11.06
N PHE A 114 3.86 -1.66 -9.87
CA PHE A 114 4.33 -2.49 -8.75
C PHE A 114 3.31 -3.55 -8.36
N GLN A 115 2.04 -3.18 -8.14
CA GLN A 115 0.99 -4.12 -7.72
C GLN A 115 0.74 -5.21 -8.78
N ILE A 116 0.72 -4.85 -10.07
CA ILE A 116 0.55 -5.81 -11.17
C ILE A 116 1.72 -6.80 -11.20
N SER A 117 2.96 -6.28 -11.13
CA SER A 117 4.15 -7.12 -11.13
C SER A 117 4.18 -8.03 -9.90
N ALA A 118 3.99 -7.48 -8.71
CA ALA A 118 3.96 -8.25 -7.46
C ALA A 118 2.87 -9.33 -7.49
N ALA A 119 1.67 -9.02 -7.97
CA ALA A 119 0.59 -9.99 -8.06
C ALA A 119 0.93 -11.16 -9.02
N LYS A 120 1.52 -10.86 -10.19
CA LYS A 120 1.98 -11.88 -11.14
C LYS A 120 3.04 -12.79 -10.53
N GLN A 121 4.05 -12.21 -9.87
CA GLN A 121 5.16 -12.95 -9.28
C GLN A 121 4.71 -13.77 -8.06
N ILE A 122 3.87 -13.21 -7.19
CA ILE A 122 3.32 -13.90 -6.01
C ILE A 122 2.45 -15.08 -6.47
N ASN A 123 1.55 -14.89 -7.43
CA ASN A 123 0.72 -15.97 -7.97
C ASN A 123 1.58 -17.10 -8.59
N ARG A 124 2.67 -16.73 -9.28
CA ARG A 124 3.65 -17.71 -9.80
C ARG A 124 4.35 -18.46 -8.66
N ALA A 125 4.82 -17.72 -7.64
CA ALA A 125 5.55 -18.28 -6.51
C ALA A 125 4.70 -19.26 -5.69
N ILE A 126 3.43 -18.92 -5.43
CA ILE A 126 2.50 -19.78 -4.69
C ILE A 126 2.20 -21.07 -5.45
N SER A 127 2.15 -21.01 -6.78
CA SER A 127 1.83 -22.16 -7.63
C SER A 127 3.04 -23.06 -7.92
N LYS A 128 4.25 -22.60 -7.61
CA LYS A 128 5.47 -23.37 -7.87
C LYS A 128 5.51 -24.63 -6.99
N GLY A 129 5.63 -25.79 -7.62
CA GLY A 129 5.71 -27.09 -6.93
C GLY A 129 4.39 -27.61 -6.34
N ARG A 130 3.25 -26.97 -6.66
CA ARG A 130 1.92 -27.45 -6.29
C ARG A 130 1.25 -28.15 -7.46
N PRO A 131 0.56 -29.29 -7.23
CA PRO A 131 -0.28 -29.90 -8.25
C PRO A 131 -1.47 -28.99 -8.58
N GLY A 132 -1.94 -29.03 -9.84
CA GLY A 132 -3.10 -28.30 -10.29
C GLY A 132 -2.77 -26.98 -11.03
N PRO A 133 -3.81 -26.26 -11.46
CA PRO A 133 -3.65 -25.08 -12.28
C PRO A 133 -2.98 -23.92 -11.49
N ARG A 134 -2.23 -23.08 -12.21
CA ARG A 134 -1.61 -21.89 -11.62
C ARG A 134 -2.66 -21.00 -10.99
N ARG A 135 -2.39 -20.54 -9.76
CA ARG A 135 -3.25 -19.54 -9.07
C ARG A 135 -3.40 -18.30 -9.95
N ARG A 136 -4.65 -17.90 -10.15
CA ARG A 136 -5.06 -16.66 -10.82
C ARG A 136 -5.89 -15.82 -9.87
N GLY A 137 -6.05 -14.54 -10.17
CA GLY A 137 -6.86 -13.61 -9.39
C GLY A 137 -6.07 -12.60 -8.60
N SER A 138 -6.79 -11.74 -7.91
CA SER A 138 -6.23 -10.60 -7.18
C SER A 138 -5.35 -11.06 -6.02
N VAL A 139 -4.24 -10.36 -5.84
CA VAL A 139 -3.39 -10.44 -4.64
C VAL A 139 -3.69 -9.27 -3.72
N PHE A 140 -3.84 -8.09 -4.30
CA PHE A 140 -4.21 -6.87 -3.61
C PHE A 140 -5.64 -6.52 -4.02
N PRO A 141 -6.64 -6.74 -3.16
CA PRO A 141 -8.05 -6.66 -3.54
C PRO A 141 -8.54 -5.22 -3.63
N ASP A 142 -7.82 -4.30 -3.02
CA ASP A 142 -8.25 -2.94 -2.82
C ASP A 142 -7.18 -1.92 -3.20
N ARG A 143 -7.58 -0.65 -3.23
CA ARG A 143 -6.65 0.47 -3.38
C ARG A 143 -5.69 0.51 -2.20
N TYR A 144 -4.42 0.83 -2.49
CA TYR A 144 -3.45 1.07 -1.42
C TYR A 144 -3.87 2.25 -0.55
N HIS A 145 -3.64 2.14 0.75
CA HIS A 145 -3.69 3.29 1.65
C HIS A 145 -2.44 4.15 1.40
N ALA A 146 -2.60 5.48 1.43
CA ALA A 146 -1.49 6.41 1.20
C ALA A 146 -1.61 7.58 2.17
N GLU A 147 -0.51 7.88 2.84
CA GLU A 147 -0.35 9.04 3.73
C GLU A 147 0.85 9.86 3.27
N ILE A 148 0.61 11.14 2.95
CA ILE A 148 1.67 12.06 2.50
C ILE A 148 2.47 12.51 3.72
N ILE A 149 3.79 12.40 3.63
CA ILE A 149 4.71 12.81 4.69
C ILE A 149 5.11 14.26 4.43
N THR A 150 4.66 15.17 5.30
CA THR A 150 4.80 16.61 5.08
C THR A 150 5.88 17.29 5.92
N SER A 151 6.44 16.58 6.91
CA SER A 151 7.47 17.14 7.78
C SER A 151 8.63 16.17 8.04
N PRO A 152 9.84 16.68 8.31
CA PRO A 152 10.99 15.84 8.67
C PRO A 152 10.75 14.96 9.90
N ARG A 153 10.01 15.49 10.89
CA ARG A 153 9.63 14.72 12.09
C ARG A 153 8.74 13.53 11.73
N GLN A 154 7.73 13.76 10.88
CA GLN A 154 6.86 12.68 10.40
C GLN A 154 7.66 11.67 9.58
N ALA A 155 8.60 12.12 8.72
CA ALA A 155 9.47 11.23 7.96
C ALA A 155 10.28 10.29 8.86
N ARG A 156 10.93 10.83 9.90
CA ARG A 156 11.68 10.05 10.90
C ARG A 156 10.78 9.02 11.59
N HIS A 157 9.59 9.42 12.05
CA HIS A 157 8.66 8.51 12.71
C HIS A 157 8.16 7.42 11.76
N THR A 158 7.83 7.78 10.52
CA THR A 158 7.36 6.82 9.52
C THR A 158 8.46 5.83 9.15
N LEU A 159 9.70 6.29 8.97
CA LEU A 159 10.84 5.43 8.68
C LEU A 159 11.07 4.43 9.82
N ALA A 160 11.16 4.92 11.06
CA ALA A 160 11.30 4.07 12.24
C ALA A 160 10.13 3.06 12.36
N TYR A 161 8.90 3.50 12.08
CA TYR A 161 7.72 2.63 12.08
C TYR A 161 7.83 1.53 11.03
N VAL A 162 8.16 1.87 9.79
CA VAL A 162 8.25 0.90 8.68
C VAL A 162 9.34 -0.13 8.95
N MET A 163 10.51 0.28 9.40
CA MET A 163 11.63 -0.62 9.66
C MET A 163 11.42 -1.52 10.88
N ASN A 164 10.72 -1.05 11.91
CA ASN A 164 10.46 -1.80 13.15
C ASN A 164 9.07 -2.46 13.20
N ASN A 165 8.31 -2.41 12.12
CA ASN A 165 6.91 -2.86 12.11
C ASN A 165 6.78 -4.38 12.39
N TRP A 166 7.77 -5.18 12.04
CA TRP A 166 7.83 -6.61 12.35
C TRP A 166 7.78 -6.90 13.85
N ARG A 167 8.40 -6.06 14.68
CA ARG A 167 8.33 -6.15 16.16
C ARG A 167 6.93 -5.87 16.67
N LYS A 168 6.25 -4.87 16.10
CA LYS A 168 4.86 -4.56 16.44
C LYS A 168 3.92 -5.73 16.16
N HIS A 169 4.22 -6.53 15.14
CA HIS A 169 3.46 -7.73 14.79
C HIS A 169 3.95 -8.99 15.50
N GLY A 170 4.92 -8.89 16.41
CA GLY A 170 5.46 -9.99 17.17
C GLY A 170 6.23 -11.02 16.33
N GLU A 171 6.67 -10.62 15.14
CA GLU A 171 7.44 -11.50 14.24
C GLU A 171 8.86 -11.79 14.78
N ASP A 172 9.33 -10.97 15.73
CA ASP A 172 10.60 -11.14 16.47
C ASP A 172 10.53 -12.14 17.61
N ARG A 173 9.34 -12.63 17.97
CA ARG A 173 9.12 -13.45 19.17
C ARG A 173 9.24 -14.95 18.93
N HIS A 174 9.35 -15.41 17.69
CA HIS A 174 9.23 -16.81 17.33
C HIS A 174 10.39 -17.31 16.48
N GLY A 175 10.90 -18.50 16.82
CA GLY A 175 11.88 -19.24 16.04
C GLY A 175 13.21 -18.51 15.85
N ARG A 176 13.80 -18.65 14.67
CA ARG A 176 15.10 -18.04 14.34
C ARG A 176 15.08 -16.50 14.37
N MET A 177 13.90 -15.87 14.24
CA MET A 177 13.77 -14.40 14.24
C MET A 177 14.03 -13.80 15.61
N GLN A 178 13.91 -14.56 16.67
CA GLN A 178 14.16 -14.10 18.04
C GLN A 178 15.62 -13.62 18.25
N ALA A 179 16.55 -14.20 17.50
CA ALA A 179 17.96 -13.77 17.54
C ALA A 179 18.28 -12.61 16.60
N TRP A 180 17.33 -12.17 15.76
CA TRP A 180 17.57 -11.12 14.79
C TRP A 180 17.36 -9.75 15.41
N LYS A 181 18.30 -8.86 15.15
CA LYS A 181 18.18 -7.45 15.50
C LYS A 181 17.48 -6.65 14.40
N ILE A 182 17.55 -7.10 13.16
CA ILE A 182 17.06 -6.44 11.96
C ILE A 182 16.10 -7.37 11.19
N ASP A 183 15.03 -6.80 10.62
CA ASP A 183 14.04 -7.55 9.84
C ASP A 183 14.56 -7.90 8.44
N TRP A 184 14.80 -9.17 8.18
CA TRP A 184 15.22 -9.69 6.86
C TRP A 184 14.15 -9.56 5.75
N PHE A 185 12.90 -9.31 6.12
CA PHE A 185 11.80 -9.08 5.19
C PHE A 185 11.54 -7.59 4.94
N SER A 186 12.52 -6.76 5.20
CA SER A 186 12.48 -5.33 4.96
C SER A 186 13.76 -4.82 4.32
N SER A 187 13.74 -3.57 3.85
CA SER A 187 14.94 -2.86 3.40
C SER A 187 15.86 -2.43 4.56
N ALA A 188 15.46 -2.70 5.81
CA ALA A 188 16.28 -2.41 6.98
C ALA A 188 17.65 -3.09 6.93
N ILE A 189 17.78 -4.26 6.29
CA ILE A 189 19.05 -4.94 6.10
C ILE A 189 20.07 -4.14 5.27
N ALA A 190 19.59 -3.19 4.45
CA ALA A 190 20.44 -2.33 3.62
C ALA A 190 20.57 -0.91 4.18
N PHE A 191 20.04 -0.65 5.39
CA PHE A 191 20.11 0.66 6.01
C PHE A 191 21.40 0.76 6.82
N VAL A 192 22.33 1.57 6.31
CA VAL A 192 23.70 1.70 6.84
C VAL A 192 23.82 2.46 8.17
N ASP A 193 22.77 3.19 8.55
CA ASP A 193 22.76 4.02 9.78
C ASP A 193 22.33 3.26 11.05
N TRP A 194 22.25 1.92 11.00
CA TRP A 194 22.06 1.13 12.20
C TRP A 194 23.34 1.12 13.04
N ALA A 195 23.22 1.40 14.33
CA ALA A 195 24.36 1.37 15.27
C ALA A 195 25.04 -0.02 15.34
N GLU A 196 24.27 -1.07 15.05
CA GLU A 196 24.73 -2.47 15.02
C GLU A 196 25.29 -2.90 13.65
N TYR A 197 25.36 -2.01 12.69
CA TYR A 197 25.83 -2.31 11.33
C TYR A 197 27.35 -2.18 11.26
N GLY A 198 28.06 -3.03 12.02
CA GLY A 198 29.47 -3.25 11.79
C GLY A 198 29.65 -4.28 10.69
N ASP A 199 30.44 -3.95 9.67
CA ASP A 199 31.06 -4.84 8.65
C ASP A 199 30.22 -6.06 8.19
N SER A 200 28.95 -5.89 7.86
CA SER A 200 28.17 -6.99 7.34
C SER A 200 28.41 -7.17 5.83
N PRO A 201 28.95 -8.33 5.39
CA PRO A 201 29.25 -8.59 3.98
C PRO A 201 28.02 -8.89 3.12
N TRP A 202 26.80 -8.64 3.59
CA TRP A 202 25.54 -8.98 2.92
C TRP A 202 24.94 -7.80 2.14
N LEU A 203 25.78 -7.10 1.44
CA LEU A 203 25.34 -6.27 0.32
C LEU A 203 25.10 -7.19 -0.87
N TRP A 204 23.81 -7.56 -1.09
CA TRP A 204 23.19 -8.10 -2.33
C TRP A 204 23.72 -9.40 -2.93
#